data_9da8902f6ef903d734e94194b9d6bd8b
#
_entry.id   9da8902f6ef903d734e94194b9d6bd8b
#
_cell.length_a   1.000
_cell.length_b   1.000
_cell.length_c   1.000
_cell.angle_alpha   90.00
_cell.angle_beta   90.00
_cell.angle_gamma   90.00
#
_symmetry.space_group_name_H-M   'P 1'
#
loop_
_entity.id
_entity.type
_entity.pdbx_description
1 polymer ?
#
loop_
_entity_poly.entity_id
_entity_poly.type
_entity_poly.pdbx_seq_one_letter_code
_entity_poly.pdbx_strand_id
1 'polypeptide(L)'
;MNRAAAGRSHTSGRYKKKRRNRLDITQILLIVIGVLAVILIAAIASRGCGGGSAAGGATESDIVQESTVADGAVTVNGVNIYGMTQEEARKAILDSFDWKMKAKYEDKETDVTNLMADKVDQLLEEIYASDLKPGETYEVNTENMIEDAKAEAALIAGNWNMAAKSGGISGYNKETGKFEFSEGTKGLVIDQDKLAQAMVDAIDKKEFDAVLTAETKEVAADSSVQDKYKTMSTYTTTTTSNSNRNENIRLAVAALNGTIVKPGQEFSFNNTTGARTEEKGYKPATAYLNGEVVQEPGGGVCQVSSTLYNAVVFAGLKSTERHAHSYEPSYVTPGEDAAVSYGGPDFKFVNNSEYPLAIKASFSASDRKLTIALYGVPILKEGVKIRMSSEKTGEIDPPSAVYTEDGSLQPNQEVQTKAAPPGSRWSTDLVTYENDKEVSREFFHNSSYRGKAAQIKRNSSATVATNATEATAAAESTAAETNAANESTAAHETTTAAPSSPGGETKAPTTTAAESNEGPQETTPEPEETNPVVEANGPGSN
;
A
#
# COMPACT_ATOMS: atom_id res chain seq x y z
N MET A 1 32.11 8.23 66.75
CA MET A 1 30.79 7.66 67.11
C MET A 1 30.05 7.30 65.83
N ASN A 2 29.84 6.02 65.62
CA ASN A 2 29.23 5.36 64.47
C ASN A 2 27.76 5.75 64.30
N ARG A 3 27.29 5.92 63.05
CA ARG A 3 25.98 5.43 62.63
C ARG A 3 25.95 5.11 61.14
N ALA A 4 25.64 3.89 60.86
CA ALA A 4 25.52 3.24 59.57
C ALA A 4 24.27 3.76 58.78
N ALA A 5 24.44 3.88 57.45
CA ALA A 5 23.34 4.10 56.51
C ALA A 5 23.02 2.77 55.81
N ALA A 6 21.76 2.34 55.97
CA ALA A 6 21.23 1.12 55.37
C ALA A 6 20.83 1.37 53.91
N GLY A 7 21.39 0.57 52.99
CA GLY A 7 20.97 0.53 51.59
C GLY A 7 19.65 -0.20 51.41
N ARG A 8 18.74 0.39 50.62
CA ARG A 8 17.53 -0.28 50.10
C ARG A 8 17.77 -0.69 48.65
N SER A 9 17.82 -1.98 48.42
CA SER A 9 17.81 -2.59 47.11
C SER A 9 16.40 -2.54 46.53
N HIS A 10 16.22 -1.91 45.37
CA HIS A 10 15.01 -2.05 44.56
C HIS A 10 15.17 -3.22 43.61
N THR A 11 14.47 -4.30 43.86
CA THR A 11 14.26 -5.41 42.95
C THR A 11 13.21 -5.01 41.90
N SER A 12 13.63 -4.81 40.66
CA SER A 12 12.72 -4.63 39.53
C SER A 12 12.14 -5.97 39.09
N GLY A 13 10.86 -6.18 39.39
CA GLY A 13 10.10 -7.32 38.90
C GLY A 13 9.86 -7.22 37.39
N ARG A 14 10.54 -8.06 36.61
CA ARG A 14 10.23 -8.24 35.18
C ARG A 14 8.91 -8.99 35.01
N TYR A 15 7.85 -8.28 34.62
CA TYR A 15 6.63 -8.91 34.11
C TYR A 15 6.91 -9.54 32.74
N LYS A 16 6.94 -10.88 32.68
CA LYS A 16 6.95 -11.63 31.41
C LYS A 16 5.55 -11.54 30.79
N LYS A 17 5.39 -10.73 29.76
CA LYS A 17 4.20 -10.68 28.90
C LYS A 17 4.12 -11.99 28.11
N LYS A 18 3.14 -12.83 28.42
CA LYS A 18 2.85 -14.09 27.71
C LYS A 18 2.39 -13.75 26.28
N ARG A 19 3.28 -13.91 25.29
CA ARG A 19 2.93 -13.81 23.86
C ARG A 19 1.93 -14.91 23.54
N ARG A 20 0.70 -14.56 23.20
CA ARG A 20 -0.21 -15.46 22.51
C ARG A 20 0.30 -15.59 21.06
N ASN A 21 0.86 -16.75 20.71
CA ASN A 21 1.16 -17.10 19.33
C ASN A 21 -0.17 -17.16 18.58
N ARG A 22 -0.47 -16.15 17.77
CA ARG A 22 -1.43 -16.28 16.68
C ARG A 22 -0.65 -16.93 15.53
N LEU A 23 -1.09 -18.12 15.12
CA LEU A 23 -0.58 -18.76 13.91
C LEU A 23 -0.83 -17.81 12.73
N ASP A 24 0.20 -17.57 11.93
CA ASP A 24 0.13 -16.78 10.71
C ASP A 24 -0.71 -17.52 9.67
N ILE A 25 -1.43 -16.80 8.82
CA ILE A 25 -2.30 -17.36 7.76
C ILE A 25 -1.52 -18.36 6.90
N THR A 26 -0.24 -18.13 6.65
CA THR A 26 0.68 -19.06 5.96
C THR A 26 0.87 -20.37 6.70
N GLN A 27 0.92 -20.35 8.04
CA GLN A 27 1.04 -21.57 8.85
C GLN A 27 -0.26 -22.36 8.88
N ILE A 28 -1.40 -21.68 8.88
CA ILE A 28 -2.73 -22.32 8.78
C ILE A 28 -2.87 -22.97 7.39
N LEU A 29 -2.46 -22.29 6.32
CA LEU A 29 -2.50 -22.79 4.95
C LEU A 29 -1.61 -24.05 4.80
N LEU A 30 -0.42 -24.05 5.38
CA LEU A 30 0.49 -25.20 5.36
C LEU A 30 -0.06 -26.41 6.14
N ILE A 31 -0.77 -26.18 7.24
CA ILE A 31 -1.44 -27.25 8.00
C ILE A 31 -2.59 -27.85 7.18
N VAL A 32 -3.40 -27.02 6.49
CA VAL A 32 -4.48 -27.48 5.62
C VAL A 32 -3.95 -28.28 4.43
N ILE A 33 -2.88 -27.83 3.79
CA ILE A 33 -2.21 -28.56 2.70
C ILE A 33 -1.61 -29.87 3.21
N GLY A 34 -1.04 -29.88 4.41
CA GLY A 34 -0.50 -31.10 5.04
C GLY A 34 -1.59 -32.16 5.33
N VAL A 35 -2.75 -31.72 5.80
CA VAL A 35 -3.89 -32.63 6.06
C VAL A 35 -4.46 -33.19 4.76
N LEU A 36 -4.59 -32.36 3.71
CA LEU A 36 -5.03 -32.80 2.38
C LEU A 36 -4.04 -33.78 1.73
N ALA A 37 -2.73 -33.60 1.94
CA ALA A 37 -1.71 -34.52 1.44
C ALA A 37 -1.76 -35.90 2.15
N VAL A 38 -2.07 -35.93 3.45
CA VAL A 38 -2.23 -37.18 4.20
C VAL A 38 -3.48 -37.95 3.75
N ILE A 39 -4.58 -37.23 3.47
CA ILE A 39 -5.82 -37.83 2.92
C ILE A 39 -5.57 -38.40 1.52
N LEU A 40 -4.80 -37.70 0.68
CA LEU A 40 -4.45 -38.18 -0.67
C LEU A 40 -3.54 -39.39 -0.65
N ILE A 41 -2.59 -39.49 0.30
CA ILE A 41 -1.70 -40.65 0.48
C ILE A 41 -2.47 -41.84 0.99
N ALA A 42 -3.46 -41.68 1.89
CA ALA A 42 -4.35 -42.74 2.35
C ALA A 42 -5.21 -43.29 1.21
N ALA A 43 -5.68 -42.46 0.30
CA ALA A 43 -6.48 -42.85 -0.87
C ALA A 43 -5.64 -43.60 -1.95
N ILE A 44 -4.33 -43.33 -2.03
CA ILE A 44 -3.43 -44.03 -2.96
C ILE A 44 -2.95 -45.40 -2.39
N ALA A 45 -2.83 -45.52 -1.07
CA ALA A 45 -2.39 -46.75 -0.43
C ALA A 45 -3.46 -47.88 -0.47
N SER A 46 -4.74 -47.53 -0.70
CA SER A 46 -5.84 -48.50 -0.83
C SER A 46 -6.01 -49.09 -2.26
N ARG A 47 -5.17 -48.65 -3.23
CA ARG A 47 -5.23 -49.16 -4.62
C ARG A 47 -3.99 -49.96 -5.03
N GLY A 48 -3.66 -50.97 -4.27
CA GLY A 48 -2.55 -51.85 -4.64
C GLY A 48 -2.69 -53.24 -4.11
N CYS A 49 -2.95 -54.17 -5.00
CA CYS A 49 -2.68 -55.58 -5.01
C CYS A 49 -3.86 -56.52 -5.12
N GLY A 50 -3.85 -57.26 -6.20
CA GLY A 50 -4.50 -58.57 -6.31
C GLY A 50 -4.98 -58.91 -7.72
N GLY A 51 -4.06 -59.32 -8.59
CA GLY A 51 -4.39 -59.96 -9.86
C GLY A 51 -4.65 -61.48 -9.66
N GLY A 52 -5.46 -62.05 -10.56
CA GLY A 52 -5.61 -63.51 -10.68
C GLY A 52 -6.77 -63.91 -11.58
N SER A 53 -6.41 -64.32 -12.80
CA SER A 53 -7.27 -64.90 -13.82
C SER A 53 -8.05 -66.13 -13.39
N ALA A 54 -9.25 -66.34 -13.93
CA ALA A 54 -9.54 -67.54 -14.72
C ALA A 54 -10.96 -67.51 -15.33
N ALA A 55 -11.03 -67.92 -16.52
CA ALA A 55 -12.21 -68.02 -17.42
C ALA A 55 -13.14 -69.16 -17.03
N GLY A 56 -14.41 -69.01 -17.40
CA GLY A 56 -15.32 -70.15 -17.41
C GLY A 56 -16.75 -69.66 -17.71
N GLY A 57 -17.23 -69.95 -18.93
CA GLY A 57 -18.45 -69.45 -19.48
C GLY A 57 -19.69 -70.23 -19.03
N ALA A 58 -20.79 -69.73 -19.54
CA ALA A 58 -22.02 -70.38 -19.95
C ALA A 58 -23.28 -70.03 -19.17
N THR A 59 -24.19 -69.46 -19.97
CA THR A 59 -25.63 -69.74 -20.13
C THR A 59 -26.61 -68.94 -19.26
N GLU A 60 -27.38 -68.19 -20.04
CA GLU A 60 -28.69 -67.63 -19.79
C GLU A 60 -29.63 -68.62 -19.09
N SER A 61 -30.29 -68.19 -18.03
CA SER A 61 -31.68 -68.59 -17.76
C SER A 61 -32.31 -67.53 -16.86
N ASP A 62 -33.36 -66.89 -17.37
CA ASP A 62 -34.34 -66.09 -16.66
C ASP A 62 -34.88 -66.89 -15.46
N ILE A 63 -34.61 -66.42 -14.27
CA ILE A 63 -35.39 -66.77 -13.07
C ILE A 63 -35.74 -65.44 -12.39
N VAL A 64 -37.01 -65.07 -12.52
CA VAL A 64 -37.67 -64.15 -11.60
C VAL A 64 -37.62 -64.79 -10.23
N GLN A 65 -36.64 -64.40 -9.39
CA GLN A 65 -36.64 -64.75 -7.99
C GLN A 65 -37.43 -63.70 -7.20
N GLU A 66 -38.69 -64.10 -6.91
CA GLU A 66 -39.38 -63.62 -5.73
C GLU A 66 -38.42 -63.91 -4.54
N SER A 67 -37.82 -62.86 -3.94
CA SER A 67 -36.90 -63.03 -2.79
C SER A 67 -37.68 -63.42 -1.54
N THR A 68 -37.78 -64.70 -1.30
CA THR A 68 -38.03 -65.18 0.06
C THR A 68 -36.85 -64.78 0.93
N VAL A 69 -37.09 -63.85 1.85
CA VAL A 69 -36.11 -63.46 2.89
C VAL A 69 -35.72 -64.77 3.60
N ALA A 70 -34.42 -65.10 3.54
CA ALA A 70 -33.92 -66.29 4.23
C ALA A 70 -34.18 -66.14 5.73
N ASP A 71 -34.75 -67.17 6.34
CA ASP A 71 -35.02 -67.23 7.78
C ASP A 71 -33.71 -66.99 8.55
N GLY A 72 -33.54 -65.74 9.06
CA GLY A 72 -32.30 -65.34 9.78
C GLY A 72 -31.56 -64.09 9.24
N ALA A 73 -32.04 -63.46 8.13
CA ALA A 73 -31.40 -62.26 7.60
C ALA A 73 -31.76 -61.00 8.45
N VAL A 74 -30.81 -60.10 8.63
CA VAL A 74 -31.03 -58.70 9.08
C VAL A 74 -30.86 -57.80 7.87
N THR A 75 -31.86 -57.04 7.50
CA THR A 75 -31.83 -56.24 6.27
C THR A 75 -31.97 -54.74 6.53
N VAL A 76 -31.23 -53.92 5.78
CA VAL A 76 -31.39 -52.45 5.73
C VAL A 76 -31.66 -52.07 4.26
N ASN A 77 -32.81 -51.47 3.97
CA ASN A 77 -33.27 -51.16 2.58
C ASN A 77 -33.14 -52.40 1.65
N GLY A 78 -33.42 -53.60 2.17
CA GLY A 78 -33.30 -54.86 1.41
C GLY A 78 -31.86 -55.43 1.30
N VAL A 79 -30.85 -54.75 1.80
CA VAL A 79 -29.46 -55.25 1.86
C VAL A 79 -29.28 -56.10 3.11
N ASN A 80 -28.93 -57.37 2.93
CA ASN A 80 -28.66 -58.27 4.09
C ASN A 80 -27.29 -57.91 4.71
N ILE A 81 -27.29 -57.47 5.98
CA ILE A 81 -26.11 -57.08 6.75
C ILE A 81 -25.72 -58.10 7.83
N TYR A 82 -26.45 -59.21 7.94
CA TYR A 82 -26.15 -60.22 8.97
C TYR A 82 -24.76 -60.82 8.76
N GLY A 83 -23.95 -60.78 9.81
CA GLY A 83 -22.56 -61.25 9.77
C GLY A 83 -21.55 -60.28 9.17
N MET A 84 -21.97 -59.12 8.74
CA MET A 84 -21.07 -58.04 8.32
C MET A 84 -20.58 -57.20 9.50
N THR A 85 -19.43 -56.64 9.37
CA THR A 85 -18.98 -55.51 10.22
C THR A 85 -19.79 -54.27 9.88
N GLN A 86 -19.86 -53.29 10.78
CA GLN A 86 -20.54 -52.01 10.53
C GLN A 86 -20.02 -51.31 9.27
N GLU A 87 -18.69 -51.35 9.01
CA GLU A 87 -18.08 -50.74 7.83
C GLU A 87 -18.45 -51.47 6.53
N GLU A 88 -18.51 -52.83 6.55
CA GLU A 88 -18.96 -53.63 5.41
C GLU A 88 -20.44 -53.37 5.12
N ALA A 89 -21.30 -53.32 6.15
CA ALA A 89 -22.71 -53.02 6.05
C ALA A 89 -22.92 -51.61 5.49
N ARG A 90 -22.20 -50.60 6.00
CA ARG A 90 -22.23 -49.24 5.49
C ARG A 90 -21.93 -49.20 4.00
N LYS A 91 -20.85 -49.82 3.58
CA LYS A 91 -20.47 -49.86 2.18
C LYS A 91 -21.55 -50.54 1.31
N ALA A 92 -22.06 -51.67 1.71
CA ALA A 92 -23.05 -52.41 0.96
C ALA A 92 -24.36 -51.62 0.81
N ILE A 93 -24.80 -50.95 1.88
CA ILE A 93 -26.01 -50.12 1.85
C ILE A 93 -25.80 -48.87 0.95
N LEU A 94 -24.66 -48.17 1.08
CA LEU A 94 -24.38 -46.99 0.23
C LEU A 94 -24.24 -47.39 -1.24
N ASP A 95 -23.58 -48.50 -1.55
CA ASP A 95 -23.44 -49.02 -2.91
C ASP A 95 -24.85 -49.37 -3.51
N SER A 96 -25.80 -49.80 -2.69
CA SER A 96 -27.16 -50.17 -3.15
C SER A 96 -27.99 -48.98 -3.65
N PHE A 97 -27.65 -47.75 -3.25
CA PHE A 97 -28.32 -46.57 -3.75
C PHE A 97 -27.92 -46.19 -5.18
N ASP A 98 -26.78 -46.72 -5.71
CA ASP A 98 -26.19 -46.36 -7.01
C ASP A 98 -26.17 -44.82 -7.21
N TRP A 99 -25.67 -44.13 -6.17
CA TRP A 99 -25.69 -42.66 -6.11
C TRP A 99 -24.84 -42.02 -7.21
N LYS A 100 -25.52 -41.29 -8.11
CA LYS A 100 -24.91 -40.57 -9.24
C LYS A 100 -25.55 -39.18 -9.44
N MET A 101 -26.21 -38.66 -8.39
CA MET A 101 -26.90 -37.37 -8.45
C MET A 101 -25.94 -36.26 -8.80
N LYS A 102 -26.36 -35.37 -9.68
CA LYS A 102 -25.57 -34.23 -10.14
C LYS A 102 -26.39 -32.96 -10.11
N ALA A 103 -25.71 -31.83 -9.89
CA ALA A 103 -26.26 -30.51 -10.14
C ALA A 103 -25.70 -29.96 -11.44
N LYS A 104 -26.51 -29.21 -12.20
CA LYS A 104 -26.16 -28.60 -13.47
C LYS A 104 -26.62 -27.15 -13.53
N TYR A 105 -25.74 -26.27 -14.01
CA TYR A 105 -26.02 -24.89 -14.35
C TYR A 105 -25.34 -24.54 -15.67
N GLU A 106 -26.11 -24.23 -16.73
CA GLU A 106 -25.63 -24.03 -18.11
C GLU A 106 -24.79 -25.23 -18.60
N ASP A 107 -23.49 -24.99 -18.86
CA ASP A 107 -22.50 -25.99 -19.28
C ASP A 107 -21.70 -26.60 -18.12
N LYS A 108 -21.94 -26.12 -16.89
CA LYS A 108 -21.28 -26.60 -15.69
C LYS A 108 -22.07 -27.72 -15.04
N GLU A 109 -21.39 -28.75 -14.61
CA GLU A 109 -21.96 -29.91 -13.91
C GLU A 109 -21.05 -30.28 -12.74
N THR A 110 -21.61 -30.70 -11.63
CA THR A 110 -20.88 -31.21 -10.46
C THR A 110 -21.68 -32.34 -9.81
N ASP A 111 -20.94 -33.29 -9.22
CA ASP A 111 -21.56 -34.35 -8.43
C ASP A 111 -22.12 -33.78 -7.13
N VAL A 112 -23.29 -34.27 -6.71
CA VAL A 112 -23.88 -33.99 -5.41
C VAL A 112 -23.37 -35.04 -4.44
N THR A 113 -22.87 -34.59 -3.28
CA THR A 113 -22.41 -35.48 -2.20
C THR A 113 -23.55 -36.45 -1.83
N ASN A 114 -23.19 -37.73 -1.51
CA ASN A 114 -24.22 -38.70 -1.12
C ASN A 114 -24.81 -38.33 0.25
N LEU A 115 -25.96 -37.66 0.23
CA LEU A 115 -26.65 -37.18 1.42
C LEU A 115 -27.24 -38.31 2.28
N MET A 116 -27.30 -39.56 1.76
CA MET A 116 -27.74 -40.70 2.52
C MET A 116 -26.68 -41.22 3.49
N ALA A 117 -25.40 -40.82 3.32
CA ALA A 117 -24.28 -41.37 4.09
C ALA A 117 -24.46 -41.20 5.60
N ASP A 118 -24.76 -39.99 6.06
CA ASP A 118 -24.94 -39.69 7.47
C ASP A 118 -26.16 -40.39 8.07
N LYS A 119 -27.21 -40.55 7.29
CA LYS A 119 -28.43 -41.30 7.72
C LYS A 119 -28.15 -42.81 7.87
N VAL A 120 -27.36 -43.34 6.94
CA VAL A 120 -26.89 -44.74 7.05
C VAL A 120 -26.02 -44.92 8.25
N ASP A 121 -25.09 -43.98 8.51
CA ASP A 121 -24.21 -44.05 9.67
C ASP A 121 -24.97 -44.00 10.99
N GLN A 122 -25.95 -43.12 11.14
CA GLN A 122 -26.81 -43.00 12.29
C GLN A 122 -27.61 -44.31 12.53
N LEU A 123 -28.24 -44.85 11.47
CA LEU A 123 -28.99 -46.07 11.58
C LEU A 123 -28.10 -47.28 11.96
N LEU A 124 -26.90 -47.37 11.37
CA LEU A 124 -25.96 -48.45 11.69
C LEU A 124 -25.43 -48.34 13.10
N GLU A 125 -25.18 -47.14 13.63
CA GLU A 125 -24.81 -46.93 15.03
C GLU A 125 -25.89 -47.49 15.98
N GLU A 126 -27.19 -47.23 15.69
CA GLU A 126 -28.31 -47.75 16.47
C GLU A 126 -28.40 -49.26 16.39
N ILE A 127 -28.30 -49.83 15.17
CA ILE A 127 -28.40 -51.28 14.95
C ILE A 127 -27.26 -52.05 15.62
N TYR A 128 -26.01 -51.58 15.45
CA TYR A 128 -24.83 -52.27 16.01
C TYR A 128 -24.58 -51.98 17.51
N ALA A 129 -25.30 -51.00 18.11
CA ALA A 129 -25.33 -50.79 19.56
C ALA A 129 -26.13 -51.90 20.30
N SER A 130 -26.97 -52.67 19.58
CA SER A 130 -27.75 -53.77 20.07
C SER A 130 -27.35 -55.08 19.38
N ASP A 131 -27.69 -56.25 20.00
CA ASP A 131 -27.49 -57.55 19.34
C ASP A 131 -28.39 -57.63 18.10
N LEU A 132 -27.77 -57.93 16.94
CA LEU A 132 -28.50 -58.17 15.68
C LEU A 132 -29.41 -59.37 15.81
N LYS A 133 -30.73 -59.12 15.72
CA LYS A 133 -31.73 -60.23 15.80
C LYS A 133 -32.09 -60.69 14.42
N PRO A 134 -31.94 -61.96 14.10
CA PRO A 134 -32.36 -62.51 12.82
C PRO A 134 -33.85 -62.25 12.54
N GLY A 135 -34.15 -61.81 11.27
CA GLY A 135 -35.52 -61.51 10.81
C GLY A 135 -35.91 -60.04 10.91
N GLU A 136 -35.08 -59.15 11.45
CA GLU A 136 -35.38 -57.71 11.52
C GLU A 136 -35.08 -57.01 10.20
N THR A 137 -35.96 -56.04 9.85
CA THR A 137 -35.85 -55.25 8.64
C THR A 137 -35.90 -53.75 9.01
N TYR A 138 -34.95 -53.01 8.53
CA TYR A 138 -34.78 -51.57 8.78
C TYR A 138 -34.84 -50.80 7.46
N GLU A 139 -35.31 -49.54 7.51
CA GLU A 139 -35.31 -48.59 6.40
C GLU A 139 -34.49 -47.35 6.85
N VAL A 140 -33.68 -46.80 5.97
CA VAL A 140 -32.98 -45.55 6.22
C VAL A 140 -34.01 -44.44 6.20
N ASN A 141 -34.06 -43.64 7.28
CA ASN A 141 -35.01 -42.54 7.40
C ASN A 141 -34.53 -41.35 6.57
N THR A 142 -35.33 -40.88 5.62
CA THR A 142 -35.08 -39.71 4.77
C THR A 142 -35.74 -38.43 5.28
N GLU A 143 -36.39 -38.46 6.46
CA GLU A 143 -36.97 -37.27 7.05
C GLU A 143 -35.93 -36.23 7.44
N ASN A 144 -36.31 -34.96 7.34
CA ASN A 144 -35.48 -33.81 7.74
C ASN A 144 -34.12 -33.67 6.99
N MET A 145 -34.05 -34.12 5.73
CA MET A 145 -32.84 -33.99 4.91
C MET A 145 -32.62 -32.57 4.34
N ILE A 146 -33.58 -31.67 4.53
CA ILE A 146 -33.56 -30.34 3.90
C ILE A 146 -32.36 -29.50 4.38
N GLU A 147 -31.91 -29.64 5.61
CA GLU A 147 -30.76 -28.87 6.11
C GLU A 147 -29.43 -29.40 5.54
N ASP A 148 -29.29 -30.72 5.38
CA ASP A 148 -28.14 -31.34 4.73
C ASP A 148 -28.08 -30.97 3.25
N ALA A 149 -29.24 -30.99 2.58
CA ALA A 149 -29.39 -30.55 1.20
C ALA A 149 -29.10 -29.05 1.00
N LYS A 150 -29.47 -28.18 1.96
CA LYS A 150 -29.07 -26.75 1.94
C LYS A 150 -27.58 -26.54 2.11
N ALA A 151 -26.95 -27.31 2.98
CA ALA A 151 -25.49 -27.24 3.16
C ALA A 151 -24.77 -27.62 1.85
N GLU A 152 -25.20 -28.69 1.19
CA GLU A 152 -24.65 -29.11 -0.11
C GLU A 152 -24.95 -28.10 -1.21
N ALA A 153 -26.19 -27.59 -1.31
CA ALA A 153 -26.56 -26.54 -2.26
C ALA A 153 -25.73 -25.27 -2.08
N ALA A 154 -25.38 -24.90 -0.83
CA ALA A 154 -24.51 -23.76 -0.53
C ALA A 154 -23.06 -23.97 -1.02
N LEU A 155 -22.51 -25.19 -0.88
CA LEU A 155 -21.20 -25.54 -1.41
C LEU A 155 -21.15 -25.44 -2.93
N ILE A 156 -22.18 -26.01 -3.60
CA ILE A 156 -22.31 -25.94 -5.07
C ILE A 156 -22.47 -24.50 -5.53
N ALA A 157 -23.33 -23.71 -4.87
CA ALA A 157 -23.55 -22.31 -5.16
C ALA A 157 -22.27 -21.47 -5.01
N GLY A 158 -21.46 -21.75 -4.01
CA GLY A 158 -20.16 -21.07 -3.78
C GLY A 158 -19.22 -21.13 -4.99
N ASN A 159 -19.30 -22.21 -5.78
CA ASN A 159 -18.48 -22.40 -6.98
C ASN A 159 -19.06 -21.69 -8.23
N TRP A 160 -20.36 -21.43 -8.28
CA TRP A 160 -21.05 -20.92 -9.47
C TRP A 160 -21.56 -19.49 -9.33
N ASN A 161 -21.68 -18.98 -8.12
CA ASN A 161 -22.12 -17.61 -7.88
C ASN A 161 -21.16 -16.59 -8.49
N MET A 162 -21.71 -15.58 -9.13
CA MET A 162 -20.99 -14.40 -9.60
C MET A 162 -21.47 -13.18 -8.82
N ALA A 163 -20.56 -12.54 -8.10
CA ALA A 163 -20.88 -11.33 -7.36
C ALA A 163 -21.26 -10.19 -8.32
N ALA A 164 -22.29 -9.42 -7.96
CA ALA A 164 -22.56 -8.15 -8.61
C ALA A 164 -21.36 -7.23 -8.43
N LYS A 165 -20.97 -6.50 -9.47
CA LYS A 165 -19.93 -5.47 -9.40
C LYS A 165 -20.59 -4.12 -9.54
N SER A 166 -20.41 -3.27 -8.53
CA SER A 166 -20.88 -1.89 -8.59
C SER A 166 -20.16 -1.13 -9.70
N GLY A 167 -20.84 -0.16 -10.28
CA GLY A 167 -20.25 0.78 -11.22
C GLY A 167 -19.20 1.65 -10.55
N GLY A 168 -18.48 2.43 -11.35
CA GLY A 168 -17.46 3.35 -10.85
C GLY A 168 -16.92 4.22 -11.96
N ILE A 169 -15.91 5.04 -11.65
CA ILE A 169 -15.24 5.86 -12.66
C ILE A 169 -14.65 4.95 -13.74
N SER A 170 -15.08 5.16 -14.98
CA SER A 170 -14.66 4.40 -16.17
C SER A 170 -13.84 5.23 -17.15
N GLY A 171 -14.02 6.57 -17.15
CA GLY A 171 -13.38 7.49 -18.07
C GLY A 171 -13.21 8.89 -17.49
N TYR A 172 -12.40 9.69 -18.19
CA TYR A 172 -12.23 11.11 -17.94
C TYR A 172 -12.27 11.86 -19.26
N ASN A 173 -13.26 12.71 -19.42
CA ASN A 173 -13.38 13.58 -20.59
C ASN A 173 -12.49 14.81 -20.38
N LYS A 174 -11.39 14.91 -21.14
CA LYS A 174 -10.41 16.00 -21.02
C LYS A 174 -10.96 17.35 -21.48
N GLU A 175 -11.94 17.37 -22.37
CA GLU A 175 -12.54 18.60 -22.90
C GLU A 175 -13.49 19.24 -21.89
N THR A 176 -14.33 18.43 -21.25
CA THR A 176 -15.30 18.89 -20.27
C THR A 176 -14.79 18.88 -18.84
N GLY A 177 -13.66 18.21 -18.56
CA GLY A 177 -13.11 18.02 -17.22
C GLY A 177 -13.96 17.12 -16.31
N LYS A 178 -14.89 16.34 -16.88
CA LYS A 178 -15.83 15.49 -16.13
C LYS A 178 -15.41 14.04 -16.17
N PHE A 179 -15.68 13.34 -15.07
CA PHE A 179 -15.55 11.88 -15.02
C PHE A 179 -16.77 11.21 -15.61
N GLU A 180 -16.54 10.10 -16.30
CA GLU A 180 -17.56 9.19 -16.81
C GLU A 180 -17.67 8.00 -15.87
N PHE A 181 -18.88 7.53 -15.67
CA PHE A 181 -19.17 6.39 -14.79
C PHE A 181 -19.70 5.23 -15.61
N SER A 182 -19.25 4.01 -15.30
CA SER A 182 -19.84 2.79 -15.82
C SER A 182 -21.05 2.38 -14.98
N GLU A 183 -22.02 1.77 -15.60
CA GLU A 183 -23.01 0.97 -14.89
C GLU A 183 -22.29 -0.25 -14.27
N GLY A 184 -22.78 -0.72 -13.13
CA GLY A 184 -22.31 -1.96 -12.55
C GLY A 184 -22.71 -3.17 -13.41
N THR A 185 -22.11 -4.32 -13.14
CA THR A 185 -22.57 -5.59 -13.70
C THR A 185 -23.41 -6.32 -12.68
N LYS A 186 -24.57 -6.81 -13.12
CA LYS A 186 -25.41 -7.67 -12.29
C LYS A 186 -24.64 -8.92 -11.87
N GLY A 187 -24.84 -9.34 -10.64
CA GLY A 187 -24.41 -10.64 -10.15
C GLY A 187 -25.43 -11.71 -10.48
N LEU A 188 -25.03 -12.94 -10.26
CA LEU A 188 -25.87 -14.11 -10.44
C LEU A 188 -25.61 -15.04 -9.25
N VAL A 189 -26.66 -15.47 -8.59
CA VAL A 189 -26.56 -16.42 -7.48
C VAL A 189 -27.48 -17.59 -7.72
N ILE A 190 -27.05 -18.79 -7.38
CA ILE A 190 -27.85 -19.99 -7.41
C ILE A 190 -28.93 -19.88 -6.35
N ASP A 191 -30.15 -20.27 -6.70
CA ASP A 191 -31.27 -20.41 -5.79
C ASP A 191 -31.08 -21.68 -4.95
N GLN A 192 -30.36 -21.52 -3.82
CA GLN A 192 -29.98 -22.64 -2.95
C GLN A 192 -31.19 -23.36 -2.37
N ASP A 193 -32.25 -22.64 -2.04
CA ASP A 193 -33.49 -23.25 -1.49
C ASP A 193 -34.16 -24.15 -2.51
N LYS A 194 -34.23 -23.73 -3.79
CA LYS A 194 -34.78 -24.56 -4.84
C LYS A 194 -33.90 -25.76 -5.17
N LEU A 195 -32.59 -25.58 -5.19
CA LEU A 195 -31.68 -26.68 -5.44
C LEU A 195 -31.74 -27.71 -4.31
N ALA A 196 -31.77 -27.28 -3.06
CA ALA A 196 -31.90 -28.14 -1.89
C ALA A 196 -33.23 -28.91 -1.92
N GLN A 197 -34.34 -28.23 -2.25
CA GLN A 197 -35.64 -28.90 -2.36
C GLN A 197 -35.63 -29.94 -3.49
N ALA A 198 -35.00 -29.65 -4.64
CA ALA A 198 -34.88 -30.60 -5.73
C ALA A 198 -34.05 -31.84 -5.34
N MET A 199 -33.02 -31.69 -4.49
CA MET A 199 -32.27 -32.82 -3.93
C MET A 199 -33.18 -33.70 -3.05
N VAL A 200 -33.93 -33.08 -2.14
CA VAL A 200 -34.86 -33.82 -1.25
C VAL A 200 -35.94 -34.52 -2.08
N ASP A 201 -36.56 -33.84 -3.05
CA ASP A 201 -37.57 -34.41 -3.92
C ASP A 201 -37.06 -35.63 -4.72
N ALA A 202 -35.81 -35.59 -5.19
CA ALA A 202 -35.17 -36.71 -5.88
C ALA A 202 -34.92 -37.89 -4.94
N ILE A 203 -34.45 -37.61 -3.71
CA ILE A 203 -34.24 -38.65 -2.68
C ILE A 203 -35.55 -39.34 -2.31
N ASP A 204 -36.61 -38.57 -2.09
CA ASP A 204 -37.94 -39.10 -1.76
C ASP A 204 -38.54 -39.99 -2.89
N LYS A 205 -38.19 -39.68 -4.13
CA LYS A 205 -38.58 -40.50 -5.31
C LYS A 205 -37.60 -41.65 -5.58
N LYS A 206 -36.51 -41.74 -4.83
CA LYS A 206 -35.41 -42.70 -5.05
C LYS A 206 -34.73 -42.54 -6.43
N GLU A 207 -34.68 -41.29 -6.96
CA GLU A 207 -34.03 -40.92 -8.21
C GLU A 207 -32.56 -40.49 -7.92
N PHE A 208 -31.73 -41.43 -7.49
CA PHE A 208 -30.34 -41.15 -7.01
C PHE A 208 -29.36 -40.85 -8.15
N ASP A 209 -29.76 -40.98 -9.42
CA ASP A 209 -29.00 -40.62 -10.61
C ASP A 209 -29.52 -39.32 -11.27
N ALA A 210 -30.40 -38.59 -10.59
CA ALA A 210 -30.99 -37.35 -11.10
C ALA A 210 -29.95 -36.26 -11.43
N VAL A 211 -30.18 -35.55 -12.55
CA VAL A 211 -29.43 -34.33 -12.90
C VAL A 211 -30.31 -33.12 -12.59
N LEU A 212 -30.01 -32.45 -11.50
CA LEU A 212 -30.80 -31.34 -10.97
C LEU A 212 -30.36 -30.02 -11.62
N THR A 213 -31.29 -29.33 -12.31
CA THR A 213 -30.96 -28.01 -12.88
C THR A 213 -31.05 -26.93 -11.81
N ALA A 214 -29.92 -26.26 -11.55
CA ALA A 214 -29.87 -25.14 -10.62
C ALA A 214 -30.45 -23.87 -11.26
N GLU A 215 -31.49 -23.33 -10.64
CA GLU A 215 -32.06 -22.03 -11.02
C GLU A 215 -31.19 -20.89 -10.43
N THR A 216 -31.24 -19.72 -11.08
CA THR A 216 -30.47 -18.55 -10.66
C THR A 216 -31.36 -17.37 -10.37
N LYS A 217 -30.85 -16.49 -9.47
CA LYS A 217 -31.44 -15.17 -9.19
C LYS A 217 -30.41 -14.09 -9.57
N GLU A 218 -30.87 -13.07 -10.31
CA GLU A 218 -30.04 -11.90 -10.55
C GLU A 218 -29.88 -11.05 -9.28
N VAL A 219 -28.67 -10.61 -8.99
CA VAL A 219 -28.37 -9.62 -7.95
C VAL A 219 -28.04 -8.31 -8.66
N ALA A 220 -28.82 -7.27 -8.40
CA ALA A 220 -28.59 -5.96 -9.00
C ALA A 220 -27.24 -5.37 -8.54
N ALA A 221 -26.53 -4.69 -9.45
CA ALA A 221 -25.41 -3.84 -9.08
C ALA A 221 -25.89 -2.65 -8.24
N ASP A 222 -25.06 -2.20 -7.30
CA ASP A 222 -25.36 -0.98 -6.55
C ASP A 222 -25.21 0.24 -7.47
N SER A 223 -26.32 0.84 -7.89
CA SER A 223 -26.36 2.04 -8.73
C SER A 223 -26.10 3.32 -7.94
N SER A 224 -26.18 3.30 -6.60
CA SER A 224 -25.95 4.47 -5.75
C SER A 224 -24.46 4.78 -5.51
N VAL A 225 -23.58 3.98 -6.10
CA VAL A 225 -22.12 4.15 -5.92
C VAL A 225 -21.64 5.51 -6.42
N GLN A 226 -22.23 6.05 -7.49
CA GLN A 226 -21.84 7.36 -8.01
C GLN A 226 -21.98 8.46 -6.96
N ASP A 227 -23.00 8.42 -6.11
CA ASP A 227 -23.25 9.40 -5.05
C ASP A 227 -22.21 9.32 -3.91
N LYS A 228 -21.47 8.21 -3.82
CA LYS A 228 -20.42 8.00 -2.82
C LYS A 228 -19.09 8.63 -3.23
N TYR A 229 -18.94 8.99 -4.53
CA TYR A 229 -17.70 9.57 -5.04
C TYR A 229 -17.54 11.03 -4.61
N LYS A 230 -16.41 11.32 -3.96
CA LYS A 230 -16.03 12.67 -3.55
C LYS A 230 -14.51 12.85 -3.53
N THR A 231 -14.05 14.06 -3.27
CA THR A 231 -12.63 14.31 -3.03
C THR A 231 -12.22 13.59 -1.74
N MET A 232 -11.29 12.63 -1.86
CA MET A 232 -10.76 11.85 -0.73
C MET A 232 -9.70 12.65 0.04
N SER A 233 -8.86 13.36 -0.71
CA SER A 233 -7.79 14.21 -0.17
C SER A 233 -7.37 15.25 -1.20
N THR A 234 -6.72 16.30 -0.73
CA THR A 234 -6.11 17.34 -1.57
C THR A 234 -4.79 17.78 -0.94
N TYR A 235 -3.77 18.03 -1.77
CA TYR A 235 -2.54 18.64 -1.34
C TYR A 235 -2.08 19.68 -2.36
N THR A 236 -1.52 20.82 -1.88
CA THR A 236 -1.11 21.93 -2.72
C THR A 236 0.30 22.37 -2.36
N THR A 237 1.14 22.60 -3.37
CA THR A 237 2.47 23.18 -3.20
C THR A 237 2.63 24.44 -4.05
N THR A 238 3.54 25.33 -3.64
CA THR A 238 3.84 26.56 -4.36
C THR A 238 5.15 26.41 -5.12
N THR A 239 5.16 26.74 -6.42
CA THR A 239 6.37 26.71 -7.25
C THR A 239 7.03 28.09 -7.34
N THR A 240 8.21 28.13 -7.96
CA THR A 240 8.97 29.38 -8.21
C THR A 240 8.43 30.11 -9.43
N SER A 241 8.94 31.31 -9.70
CA SER A 241 8.60 32.10 -10.90
C SER A 241 9.34 31.66 -12.18
N ASN A 242 10.13 30.58 -12.14
CA ASN A 242 10.87 30.09 -13.31
C ASN A 242 9.92 29.46 -14.33
N SER A 243 9.86 30.04 -15.53
CA SER A 243 8.93 29.65 -16.59
C SER A 243 9.18 28.24 -17.12
N ASN A 244 10.44 27.84 -17.31
CA ASN A 244 10.79 26.50 -17.79
C ASN A 244 10.38 25.44 -16.77
N ARG A 245 10.64 25.68 -15.48
CA ARG A 245 10.20 24.81 -14.39
C ARG A 245 8.68 24.67 -14.35
N ASN A 246 7.98 25.79 -14.51
CA ASN A 246 6.52 25.82 -14.49
C ASN A 246 5.91 25.09 -15.71
N GLU A 247 6.55 25.17 -16.87
CA GLU A 247 6.16 24.39 -18.05
C GLU A 247 6.35 22.89 -17.83
N ASN A 248 7.45 22.46 -17.20
CA ASN A 248 7.69 21.07 -16.85
C ASN A 248 6.63 20.54 -15.88
N ILE A 249 6.27 21.35 -14.87
CA ILE A 249 5.20 21.03 -13.93
C ILE A 249 3.86 20.88 -14.68
N ARG A 250 3.52 21.82 -15.57
CA ARG A 250 2.30 21.80 -16.37
C ARG A 250 2.19 20.52 -17.21
N LEU A 251 3.27 20.10 -17.84
CA LEU A 251 3.32 18.86 -18.64
C LEU A 251 3.10 17.61 -17.78
N ALA A 252 3.78 17.52 -16.64
CA ALA A 252 3.61 16.40 -15.71
C ALA A 252 2.18 16.34 -15.13
N VAL A 253 1.62 17.50 -14.76
CA VAL A 253 0.22 17.63 -14.31
C VAL A 253 -0.76 17.18 -15.39
N ALA A 254 -0.56 17.60 -16.64
CA ALA A 254 -1.42 17.19 -17.75
C ALA A 254 -1.40 15.68 -18.01
N ALA A 255 -0.25 15.04 -17.78
CA ALA A 255 -0.13 13.58 -17.89
C ALA A 255 -0.86 12.85 -16.75
N LEU A 256 -0.87 13.41 -15.55
CA LEU A 256 -1.51 12.81 -14.37
C LEU A 256 -3.03 13.03 -14.36
N ASN A 257 -3.49 14.20 -14.81
CA ASN A 257 -4.88 14.61 -14.67
C ASN A 257 -5.83 13.68 -15.43
N GLY A 258 -6.79 13.10 -14.71
CA GLY A 258 -7.75 12.15 -15.24
C GLY A 258 -7.27 10.69 -15.23
N THR A 259 -6.08 10.40 -14.69
CA THR A 259 -5.62 9.02 -14.55
C THR A 259 -6.51 8.26 -13.57
N ILE A 260 -7.02 7.10 -14.02
CA ILE A 260 -7.87 6.22 -13.23
C ILE A 260 -7.04 5.04 -12.74
N VAL A 261 -7.14 4.73 -11.44
CA VAL A 261 -6.49 3.58 -10.81
C VAL A 261 -7.57 2.63 -10.30
N LYS A 262 -7.63 1.43 -10.88
CA LYS A 262 -8.63 0.40 -10.54
C LYS A 262 -8.34 -0.22 -9.16
N PRO A 263 -9.32 -0.85 -8.50
CA PRO A 263 -9.10 -1.63 -7.28
C PRO A 263 -7.95 -2.63 -7.45
N GLY A 264 -7.03 -2.66 -6.48
CA GLY A 264 -5.84 -3.53 -6.50
C GLY A 264 -4.75 -3.14 -7.49
N GLN A 265 -4.99 -2.16 -8.36
CA GLN A 265 -3.99 -1.71 -9.34
C GLN A 265 -2.91 -0.87 -8.67
N GLU A 266 -1.64 -1.12 -9.02
CA GLU A 266 -0.52 -0.24 -8.69
C GLU A 266 -0.40 0.88 -9.72
N PHE A 267 -0.33 2.11 -9.24
CA PHE A 267 0.01 3.31 -10.02
C PHE A 267 1.52 3.52 -9.99
N SER A 268 2.11 3.92 -11.13
CA SER A 268 3.50 4.35 -11.26
C SER A 268 3.56 5.76 -11.85
N PHE A 269 4.24 6.66 -11.15
CA PHE A 269 4.43 8.04 -11.61
C PHE A 269 5.26 8.09 -12.90
N ASN A 270 6.36 7.32 -12.95
CA ASN A 270 7.24 7.27 -14.10
C ASN A 270 6.56 6.68 -15.34
N ASN A 271 5.75 5.63 -15.19
CA ASN A 271 5.00 5.03 -16.31
C ASN A 271 3.93 6.00 -16.83
N THR A 272 3.28 6.77 -15.95
CA THR A 272 2.22 7.72 -16.32
C THR A 272 2.78 8.95 -17.02
N THR A 273 3.87 9.55 -16.51
CA THR A 273 4.46 10.78 -17.08
C THR A 273 5.46 10.50 -18.20
N GLY A 274 6.05 9.32 -18.22
CA GLY A 274 7.06 8.91 -19.21
C GLY A 274 8.39 9.63 -19.06
N ALA A 275 9.26 9.50 -20.06
CA ALA A 275 10.55 10.18 -20.13
C ALA A 275 10.35 11.71 -20.27
N ARG A 276 11.18 12.48 -19.55
CA ARG A 276 11.15 13.96 -19.55
C ARG A 276 12.18 14.47 -20.54
N THR A 277 11.83 14.42 -21.83
CA THR A 277 12.73 14.81 -22.91
C THR A 277 12.29 16.14 -23.56
N GLU A 278 13.22 16.80 -24.25
CA GLU A 278 12.92 18.05 -24.97
C GLU A 278 11.91 17.83 -26.10
N GLU A 279 11.93 16.67 -26.76
CA GLU A 279 10.97 16.30 -27.79
C GLU A 279 9.53 16.24 -27.27
N LYS A 280 9.36 15.93 -25.97
CA LYS A 280 8.06 15.98 -25.27
C LYS A 280 7.71 17.36 -24.71
N GLY A 281 8.54 18.37 -25.00
CA GLY A 281 8.32 19.75 -24.60
C GLY A 281 8.90 20.12 -23.24
N TYR A 282 9.56 19.18 -22.52
CA TYR A 282 10.23 19.50 -21.27
C TYR A 282 11.41 20.44 -21.52
N LYS A 283 11.59 21.41 -20.63
CA LYS A 283 12.60 22.47 -20.74
C LYS A 283 13.71 22.27 -19.73
N PRO A 284 14.95 22.67 -20.07
CA PRO A 284 16.02 22.77 -19.07
C PRO A 284 15.59 23.71 -17.93
N ALA A 285 15.62 23.17 -16.72
CA ALA A 285 15.35 23.90 -15.49
C ALA A 285 16.19 23.32 -14.35
N THR A 286 16.33 24.09 -13.27
CA THR A 286 17.14 23.68 -12.13
C THR A 286 16.72 22.33 -11.57
N ALA A 287 17.65 21.40 -11.56
CA ALA A 287 17.59 20.08 -10.93
C ALA A 287 18.86 19.82 -10.11
N TYR A 288 18.82 18.80 -9.27
CA TYR A 288 20.01 18.35 -8.54
C TYR A 288 20.48 17.02 -9.12
N LEU A 289 21.68 17.00 -9.69
CA LEU A 289 22.33 15.80 -10.20
C LEU A 289 23.68 15.63 -9.51
N ASN A 290 23.91 14.47 -8.89
CA ASN A 290 25.17 14.12 -8.19
C ASN A 290 25.69 15.19 -7.21
N GLY A 291 24.80 16.00 -6.63
CA GLY A 291 25.18 17.05 -5.68
C GLY A 291 25.35 18.44 -6.27
N GLU A 292 25.32 18.56 -7.56
CA GLU A 292 25.41 19.82 -8.26
C GLU A 292 24.05 20.33 -8.72
N VAL A 293 23.93 21.64 -8.80
CA VAL A 293 22.77 22.30 -9.41
C VAL A 293 23.01 22.33 -10.90
N VAL A 294 22.19 21.58 -11.64
CA VAL A 294 22.28 21.47 -13.09
C VAL A 294 21.01 22.00 -13.75
N GLN A 295 21.10 22.27 -15.05
CA GLN A 295 19.96 22.58 -15.88
C GLN A 295 19.60 21.33 -16.70
N GLU A 296 18.52 20.67 -16.35
CA GLU A 296 18.07 19.45 -17.01
C GLU A 296 16.61 19.55 -17.47
N PRO A 297 16.24 18.91 -18.60
CA PRO A 297 14.84 18.75 -18.97
C PRO A 297 14.06 18.02 -17.85
N GLY A 298 12.95 18.61 -17.41
CA GLY A 298 12.11 18.04 -16.35
C GLY A 298 12.39 18.56 -14.94
N GLY A 299 13.31 19.53 -14.76
CA GLY A 299 13.45 20.21 -13.46
C GLY A 299 12.10 20.75 -12.98
N GLY A 300 11.66 20.34 -11.77
CA GLY A 300 10.34 20.64 -11.20
C GLY A 300 9.38 19.45 -11.10
N VAL A 301 9.58 18.38 -11.85
CA VAL A 301 8.67 17.21 -11.89
C VAL A 301 8.64 16.48 -10.52
N CYS A 302 9.74 16.46 -9.77
CA CYS A 302 9.75 15.90 -8.41
C CYS A 302 8.84 16.67 -7.43
N GLN A 303 8.53 17.93 -7.68
CA GLN A 303 7.52 18.64 -6.90
C GLN A 303 6.13 18.08 -7.17
N VAL A 304 5.84 17.67 -8.42
CA VAL A 304 4.56 17.04 -8.78
C VAL A 304 4.40 15.67 -8.09
N SER A 305 5.46 14.85 -8.09
CA SER A 305 5.41 13.55 -7.41
C SER A 305 5.29 13.68 -5.88
N SER A 306 5.96 14.67 -5.28
CA SER A 306 5.85 14.94 -3.84
C SER A 306 4.46 15.46 -3.45
N THR A 307 3.84 16.29 -4.28
CA THR A 307 2.47 16.76 -4.09
C THR A 307 1.48 15.59 -4.17
N LEU A 308 1.66 14.69 -5.14
CA LEU A 308 0.85 13.47 -5.26
C LEU A 308 1.07 12.53 -4.07
N TYR A 309 2.32 12.35 -3.61
CA TYR A 309 2.63 11.50 -2.47
C TYR A 309 1.86 11.92 -1.21
N ASN A 310 1.85 13.22 -0.89
CA ASN A 310 1.09 13.74 0.23
C ASN A 310 -0.41 13.50 0.06
N ALA A 311 -0.98 13.77 -1.11
CA ALA A 311 -2.38 13.50 -1.39
C ALA A 311 -2.72 11.99 -1.22
N VAL A 312 -1.85 11.08 -1.67
CA VAL A 312 -2.00 9.63 -1.54
C VAL A 312 -2.02 9.19 -0.07
N VAL A 313 -1.04 9.66 0.72
CA VAL A 313 -0.97 9.34 2.15
C VAL A 313 -2.18 9.88 2.91
N PHE A 314 -2.60 11.12 2.61
CA PHE A 314 -3.75 11.75 3.27
C PHE A 314 -5.10 11.11 2.91
N ALA A 315 -5.18 10.43 1.76
CA ALA A 315 -6.34 9.61 1.39
C ALA A 315 -6.37 8.25 2.12
N GLY A 316 -5.31 7.88 2.85
CA GLY A 316 -5.18 6.55 3.47
C GLY A 316 -4.79 5.45 2.48
N LEU A 317 -4.27 5.80 1.30
CA LEU A 317 -3.79 4.85 0.32
C LEU A 317 -2.37 4.37 0.64
N LYS A 318 -2.04 3.16 0.21
CA LYS A 318 -0.75 2.53 0.50
C LYS A 318 0.29 2.88 -0.56
N SER A 319 1.34 3.62 -0.19
CA SER A 319 2.54 3.78 -1.02
C SER A 319 3.34 2.47 -1.06
N THR A 320 3.74 2.04 -2.25
CA THR A 320 4.53 0.81 -2.47
C THR A 320 5.98 1.12 -2.82
N GLU A 321 6.25 2.31 -3.39
CA GLU A 321 7.62 2.80 -3.63
C GLU A 321 7.68 4.31 -3.39
N ARG A 322 8.64 4.74 -2.58
CA ARG A 322 8.94 6.15 -2.30
C ARG A 322 10.42 6.32 -1.97
N HIS A 323 11.06 7.31 -2.55
CA HIS A 323 12.44 7.67 -2.30
C HIS A 323 12.54 9.13 -1.83
N ALA A 324 13.37 9.39 -0.83
CA ALA A 324 13.72 10.76 -0.46
C ALA A 324 14.67 11.38 -1.49
N HIS A 325 14.65 12.71 -1.62
CA HIS A 325 15.67 13.41 -2.40
C HIS A 325 17.06 13.27 -1.75
N SER A 326 18.09 13.46 -2.55
CA SER A 326 19.47 13.52 -2.02
C SER A 326 19.73 14.77 -1.19
N TYR A 327 18.97 15.85 -1.38
CA TYR A 327 19.04 17.13 -0.69
C TYR A 327 17.66 17.58 -0.26
N GLU A 328 17.56 18.35 0.83
CA GLU A 328 16.27 18.83 1.35
C GLU A 328 15.50 19.60 0.27
N PRO A 329 14.24 19.19 0.00
CA PRO A 329 13.34 19.98 -0.84
C PRO A 329 12.84 21.22 -0.08
N SER A 330 12.51 22.27 -0.82
CA SER A 330 11.98 23.53 -0.24
C SER A 330 10.47 23.72 -0.41
N TYR A 331 9.79 22.79 -1.07
CA TYR A 331 8.37 22.90 -1.44
C TYR A 331 7.45 21.95 -0.63
N VAL A 332 8.02 21.08 0.17
CA VAL A 332 7.35 20.25 1.18
C VAL A 332 8.25 20.17 2.41
N THR A 333 7.71 19.77 3.54
CA THR A 333 8.49 19.46 4.74
C THR A 333 9.47 18.33 4.42
N PRO A 334 10.77 18.45 4.79
CA PRO A 334 11.70 17.35 4.61
C PRO A 334 11.20 16.08 5.33
N GLY A 335 11.28 14.94 4.66
CA GLY A 335 10.62 13.71 5.10
C GLY A 335 9.32 13.42 4.35
N GLU A 336 8.64 14.43 3.82
CA GLU A 336 7.35 14.31 3.15
C GLU A 336 7.45 14.43 1.61
N ASP A 337 8.62 14.21 1.08
CA ASP A 337 8.94 14.28 -0.35
C ASP A 337 8.93 12.91 -1.03
N ALA A 338 8.80 12.90 -2.35
CA ALA A 338 8.97 11.72 -3.20
C ALA A 338 9.79 12.07 -4.44
N ALA A 339 11.05 11.64 -4.47
CA ALA A 339 11.94 11.85 -5.59
C ALA A 339 11.65 10.86 -6.72
N VAL A 340 11.64 11.34 -7.96
CA VAL A 340 11.44 10.51 -9.16
C VAL A 340 12.46 10.85 -10.25
N SER A 341 12.92 9.81 -10.97
CA SER A 341 13.75 9.94 -12.16
C SER A 341 13.38 8.85 -13.15
N TYR A 342 13.23 9.18 -14.43
CA TYR A 342 12.88 8.17 -15.43
C TYR A 342 14.01 7.17 -15.61
N GLY A 343 13.69 5.88 -15.44
CA GLY A 343 14.70 4.82 -15.41
C GLY A 343 15.44 4.64 -14.07
N GLY A 344 15.04 5.39 -13.04
CA GLY A 344 15.57 5.35 -11.67
C GLY A 344 14.44 5.34 -10.64
N PRO A 345 14.57 6.08 -9.52
CA PRO A 345 13.56 6.15 -8.48
C PRO A 345 12.17 6.47 -9.01
N ASP A 346 11.15 5.80 -8.49
CA ASP A 346 9.74 6.04 -8.84
C ASP A 346 8.93 6.37 -7.59
N PHE A 347 7.74 6.90 -7.79
CA PHE A 347 6.70 6.98 -6.79
C PHE A 347 5.54 6.10 -7.21
N LYS A 348 5.21 5.10 -6.38
CA LYS A 348 4.14 4.14 -6.64
C LYS A 348 3.20 4.03 -5.45
N PHE A 349 1.94 3.76 -5.74
CA PHE A 349 0.94 3.43 -4.73
C PHE A 349 -0.07 2.43 -5.30
N VAL A 350 -0.72 1.67 -4.43
CA VAL A 350 -1.79 0.77 -4.81
C VAL A 350 -3.15 1.36 -4.40
N ASN A 351 -4.15 1.22 -5.27
CA ASN A 351 -5.52 1.48 -4.88
C ASN A 351 -6.04 0.31 -4.03
N ASN A 352 -5.95 0.46 -2.72
CA ASN A 352 -6.43 -0.52 -1.74
C ASN A 352 -7.92 -0.34 -1.37
N SER A 353 -8.68 0.43 -2.17
CA SER A 353 -10.14 0.55 -2.02
C SER A 353 -10.87 -0.43 -2.92
N GLU A 354 -12.17 -0.60 -2.69
CA GLU A 354 -13.04 -1.49 -3.48
C GLU A 354 -13.49 -0.85 -4.81
N TYR A 355 -13.28 0.46 -5.00
CA TYR A 355 -13.73 1.23 -6.15
C TYR A 355 -12.57 1.87 -6.90
N PRO A 356 -12.70 2.08 -8.23
CA PRO A 356 -11.74 2.88 -8.97
C PRO A 356 -11.65 4.29 -8.37
N LEU A 357 -10.44 4.84 -8.36
CA LEU A 357 -10.22 6.25 -8.01
C LEU A 357 -9.55 6.98 -9.16
N ALA A 358 -9.61 8.31 -9.15
CA ALA A 358 -9.00 9.15 -10.17
C ALA A 358 -8.11 10.22 -9.55
N ILE A 359 -7.05 10.58 -10.27
CA ILE A 359 -6.16 11.68 -9.94
C ILE A 359 -6.68 12.95 -10.64
N LYS A 360 -7.03 13.97 -9.87
CA LYS A 360 -7.29 15.33 -10.35
C LYS A 360 -6.05 16.17 -10.09
N ALA A 361 -5.41 16.65 -11.15
CA ALA A 361 -4.21 17.46 -11.04
C ALA A 361 -4.39 18.77 -11.79
N SER A 362 -4.03 19.88 -11.16
CA SER A 362 -4.13 21.22 -11.74
C SER A 362 -2.92 22.08 -11.40
N PHE A 363 -2.58 22.99 -12.28
CA PHE A 363 -1.51 23.95 -12.08
C PHE A 363 -1.97 25.35 -12.53
N SER A 364 -1.92 26.31 -11.61
CA SER A 364 -2.15 27.73 -11.88
C SER A 364 -0.81 28.45 -11.98
N ALA A 365 -0.46 28.94 -13.17
CA ALA A 365 0.78 29.65 -13.38
C ALA A 365 0.76 31.07 -12.75
N SER A 366 -0.41 31.74 -12.68
CA SER A 366 -0.58 33.04 -12.03
C SER A 366 -0.32 32.96 -10.52
N ASP A 367 -0.89 31.95 -9.87
CA ASP A 367 -0.80 31.79 -8.43
C ASP A 367 0.39 30.93 -8.01
N ARG A 368 1.05 30.32 -9.00
CA ARG A 368 2.14 29.36 -8.81
C ARG A 368 1.74 28.18 -7.93
N LYS A 369 0.47 27.78 -7.96
CA LYS A 369 -0.09 26.69 -7.17
C LYS A 369 -0.21 25.42 -8.01
N LEU A 370 0.38 24.35 -7.48
CA LEU A 370 0.22 22.99 -7.96
C LEU A 370 -0.67 22.26 -6.97
N THR A 371 -1.84 21.83 -7.43
CA THR A 371 -2.82 21.12 -6.59
C THR A 371 -3.09 19.74 -7.17
N ILE A 372 -3.02 18.72 -6.32
CA ILE A 372 -3.40 17.35 -6.65
C ILE A 372 -4.43 16.87 -5.63
N ALA A 373 -5.55 16.37 -6.13
CA ALA A 373 -6.60 15.75 -5.35
C ALA A 373 -6.85 14.32 -5.84
N LEU A 374 -7.22 13.45 -4.93
CA LEU A 374 -7.72 12.11 -5.25
C LEU A 374 -9.25 12.13 -5.16
N TYR A 375 -9.90 11.64 -6.20
CA TYR A 375 -11.35 11.57 -6.32
C TYR A 375 -11.80 10.11 -6.39
N GLY A 376 -12.64 9.70 -5.46
CA GLY A 376 -13.06 8.32 -5.31
C GLY A 376 -14.07 8.14 -4.19
N VAL A 377 -14.38 6.89 -3.87
CA VAL A 377 -15.13 6.54 -2.66
C VAL A 377 -14.16 6.54 -1.48
N PRO A 378 -14.36 7.40 -0.46
CA PRO A 378 -13.42 7.49 0.66
C PRO A 378 -13.27 6.17 1.41
N ILE A 379 -12.04 5.82 1.75
CA ILE A 379 -11.71 4.67 2.59
C ILE A 379 -11.61 5.03 4.07
N LEU A 380 -11.32 6.29 4.36
CA LEU A 380 -11.35 6.81 5.72
C LEU A 380 -12.79 7.08 6.16
N LYS A 381 -13.09 6.77 7.41
CA LYS A 381 -14.38 7.09 8.01
C LYS A 381 -14.56 8.61 8.08
N GLU A 382 -15.81 9.06 8.14
CA GLU A 382 -16.10 10.47 8.35
C GLU A 382 -15.47 10.97 9.65
N GLY A 383 -14.93 12.19 9.63
CA GLY A 383 -14.19 12.77 10.75
C GLY A 383 -12.77 12.25 10.95
N VAL A 384 -12.33 11.23 10.19
CA VAL A 384 -10.95 10.71 10.26
C VAL A 384 -10.08 11.39 9.23
N LYS A 385 -8.92 11.89 9.68
CA LYS A 385 -7.88 12.50 8.84
C LYS A 385 -6.54 11.85 9.12
N ILE A 386 -5.73 11.65 8.08
CA ILE A 386 -4.35 11.19 8.18
C ILE A 386 -3.42 12.31 7.74
N ARG A 387 -2.34 12.54 8.49
CA ARG A 387 -1.28 13.51 8.18
C ARG A 387 0.09 12.90 8.41
N MET A 388 1.09 13.44 7.76
CA MET A 388 2.48 13.18 8.12
C MET A 388 2.96 14.24 9.11
N SER A 389 3.84 13.85 10.01
CA SER A 389 4.52 14.73 10.97
C SER A 389 6.00 14.38 10.95
N SER A 390 6.81 15.28 10.39
CA SER A 390 8.24 15.04 10.20
C SER A 390 9.07 15.91 11.14
N GLU A 391 10.05 15.30 11.82
CA GLU A 391 10.95 15.98 12.74
C GLU A 391 12.42 15.73 12.36
N LYS A 392 13.26 16.79 12.47
CA LYS A 392 14.71 16.68 12.29
C LYS A 392 15.32 15.95 13.48
N THR A 393 15.92 14.80 13.24
CA THR A 393 16.53 13.95 14.28
C THR A 393 18.03 14.10 14.41
N GLY A 394 18.70 14.76 13.45
CA GLY A 394 20.13 14.97 13.51
C GLY A 394 20.70 15.63 12.26
N GLU A 395 22.01 15.88 12.29
CA GLU A 395 22.76 16.43 11.18
C GLU A 395 23.70 15.39 10.57
N ILE A 396 24.12 15.66 9.34
CA ILE A 396 25.11 14.87 8.60
C ILE A 396 26.21 15.85 8.20
N ASP A 397 27.44 15.55 8.55
CA ASP A 397 28.57 16.39 8.19
C ASP A 397 28.61 16.63 6.68
N PRO A 398 28.95 17.86 6.26
CA PRO A 398 29.09 18.14 4.84
C PRO A 398 30.30 17.38 4.27
N PRO A 399 30.30 17.08 2.96
CA PRO A 399 31.47 16.52 2.28
C PRO A 399 32.65 17.46 2.34
N SER A 400 33.85 16.92 2.11
CA SER A 400 35.09 17.71 2.01
C SER A 400 34.94 18.86 1.00
N ALA A 401 35.60 19.99 1.30
CA ALA A 401 35.58 21.16 0.42
C ALA A 401 36.12 20.83 -0.99
N VAL A 402 35.53 21.45 -1.98
CA VAL A 402 36.00 21.40 -3.37
C VAL A 402 36.81 22.66 -3.66
N TYR A 403 38.06 22.45 -4.05
CA TYR A 403 38.98 23.54 -4.37
C TYR A 403 39.06 23.72 -5.88
N THR A 404 39.04 24.98 -6.33
CA THR A 404 39.23 25.37 -7.73
C THR A 404 40.40 26.37 -7.78
N GLU A 405 41.41 26.11 -8.62
CA GLU A 405 42.54 27.01 -8.81
C GLU A 405 42.06 28.28 -9.54
N ASP A 406 42.44 29.44 -9.01
CA ASP A 406 42.14 30.76 -9.54
C ASP A 406 43.37 31.65 -9.48
N GLY A 407 44.11 31.75 -10.60
CA GLY A 407 45.35 32.56 -10.70
C GLY A 407 45.13 34.07 -10.57
N SER A 408 43.87 34.55 -10.46
CA SER A 408 43.57 35.97 -10.20
C SER A 408 43.70 36.33 -8.72
N LEU A 409 43.76 35.34 -7.83
CA LEU A 409 43.97 35.52 -6.40
C LEU A 409 45.45 35.74 -6.10
N GLN A 410 45.75 36.34 -4.96
CA GLN A 410 47.14 36.41 -4.47
C GLN A 410 47.70 34.99 -4.22
N PRO A 411 49.00 34.76 -4.39
CA PRO A 411 49.62 33.50 -4.03
C PRO A 411 49.27 33.06 -2.60
N ASN A 412 48.91 31.77 -2.43
CA ASN A 412 48.42 31.16 -1.18
C ASN A 412 47.10 31.76 -0.61
N GLN A 413 46.36 32.54 -1.41
CA GLN A 413 45.05 33.05 -1.02
C GLN A 413 43.94 32.00 -1.28
N GLU A 414 43.04 31.85 -0.32
CA GLU A 414 41.82 31.08 -0.45
C GLU A 414 40.59 31.99 -0.23
N VAL A 415 39.57 31.79 -1.05
CA VAL A 415 38.29 32.52 -0.96
C VAL A 415 37.16 31.51 -1.03
N GLN A 416 36.42 31.38 0.06
CA GLN A 416 35.24 30.53 0.07
C GLN A 416 34.11 31.22 -0.72
N THR A 417 33.68 30.59 -1.80
CA THR A 417 32.58 31.10 -2.70
C THR A 417 31.24 30.53 -2.34
N LYS A 418 31.18 29.31 -1.75
CA LYS A 418 29.95 28.71 -1.24
C LYS A 418 30.21 28.04 0.12
N ALA A 419 29.24 28.21 1.03
CA ALA A 419 29.27 27.58 2.35
C ALA A 419 29.08 26.05 2.25
N ALA A 420 29.42 25.35 3.31
CA ALA A 420 29.23 23.91 3.49
C ALA A 420 28.05 23.65 4.46
N PRO A 421 26.79 23.80 4.05
CA PRO A 421 25.68 23.47 4.94
C PRO A 421 25.69 21.97 5.25
N PRO A 422 25.47 21.59 6.52
CA PRO A 422 25.31 20.19 6.87
C PRO A 422 24.08 19.59 6.20
N GLY A 423 24.08 18.28 6.07
CA GLY A 423 22.89 17.51 5.74
C GLY A 423 22.05 17.23 6.98
N SER A 424 20.96 16.52 6.81
CA SER A 424 20.01 16.27 7.90
C SER A 424 19.41 14.86 7.84
N ARG A 425 18.99 14.39 9.02
CA ARG A 425 18.18 13.17 9.19
C ARG A 425 16.82 13.58 9.73
N TRP A 426 15.79 12.94 9.23
CA TRP A 426 14.40 13.20 9.58
C TRP A 426 13.68 11.90 9.88
N SER A 427 12.82 11.93 10.90
CA SER A 427 11.86 10.87 11.19
C SER A 427 10.46 11.38 10.85
N THR A 428 9.68 10.59 10.16
CA THR A 428 8.30 10.92 9.78
C THR A 428 7.36 9.94 10.43
N ASP A 429 6.36 10.45 11.15
CA ASP A 429 5.27 9.69 11.72
C ASP A 429 4.00 9.86 10.88
N LEU A 430 3.18 8.84 10.85
CA LEU A 430 1.81 8.88 10.36
C LEU A 430 0.89 9.17 11.52
N VAL A 431 0.19 10.30 11.46
CA VAL A 431 -0.69 10.77 12.54
C VAL A 431 -2.13 10.68 12.08
N THR A 432 -2.94 9.96 12.87
CA THR A 432 -4.38 9.84 12.63
C THR A 432 -5.13 10.74 13.61
N TYR A 433 -6.03 11.55 13.06
CA TYR A 433 -6.95 12.40 13.82
C TYR A 433 -8.36 11.88 13.66
N GLU A 434 -9.14 11.93 14.71
CA GLU A 434 -10.58 11.70 14.70
C GLU A 434 -11.27 12.91 15.31
N ASN A 435 -12.11 13.59 14.52
CA ASN A 435 -12.76 14.85 14.89
C ASN A 435 -11.75 15.90 15.41
N ASP A 436 -10.65 16.07 14.65
CA ASP A 436 -9.53 16.98 14.91
C ASP A 436 -8.71 16.68 16.19
N LYS A 437 -8.95 15.52 16.83
CA LYS A 437 -8.15 15.05 17.96
C LYS A 437 -7.20 13.93 17.50
N GLU A 438 -5.92 14.03 17.84
CA GLU A 438 -4.94 12.97 17.58
C GLU A 438 -5.33 11.71 18.38
N VAL A 439 -5.49 10.59 17.66
CA VAL A 439 -5.88 9.28 18.22
C VAL A 439 -4.80 8.22 18.01
N SER A 440 -3.92 8.39 17.02
CA SER A 440 -2.79 7.49 16.77
C SER A 440 -1.62 8.27 16.17
N ARG A 441 -0.40 7.88 16.56
CA ARG A 441 0.86 8.34 15.97
C ARG A 441 1.75 7.12 15.83
N GLU A 442 2.16 6.82 14.61
CA GLU A 442 2.93 5.64 14.27
C GLU A 442 4.13 6.02 13.43
N PHE A 443 5.30 5.48 13.77
CA PHE A 443 6.48 5.65 12.93
C PHE A 443 6.18 5.19 11.48
N PHE A 444 6.49 6.04 10.51
CA PHE A 444 6.23 5.77 9.11
C PHE A 444 7.53 5.46 8.36
N HIS A 445 8.50 6.38 8.34
CA HIS A 445 9.81 6.17 7.73
C HIS A 445 10.84 7.21 8.16
N ASN A 446 12.11 6.94 7.85
CA ASN A 446 13.21 7.90 7.95
C ASN A 446 13.58 8.45 6.58
N SER A 447 14.12 9.68 6.57
CA SER A 447 14.72 10.31 5.39
C SER A 447 16.07 10.93 5.76
N SER A 448 17.00 10.91 4.80
CA SER A 448 18.34 11.49 5.01
C SER A 448 18.71 12.32 3.80
N TYR A 449 19.18 13.53 4.06
CA TYR A 449 19.59 14.50 3.05
C TYR A 449 21.07 14.84 3.24
N ARG A 450 21.82 14.87 2.14
CA ARG A 450 23.25 15.12 2.16
C ARG A 450 23.54 16.60 2.41
N GLY A 451 24.64 16.89 3.10
CA GLY A 451 25.24 18.22 3.14
C GLY A 451 25.87 18.59 1.79
N LYS A 452 26.21 19.86 1.61
CA LYS A 452 26.89 20.36 0.41
C LYS A 452 28.32 20.70 0.74
N ALA A 453 29.26 20.39 -0.18
CA ALA A 453 30.66 20.76 -0.04
C ALA A 453 30.84 22.28 -0.10
N ALA A 454 31.73 22.83 0.72
CA ALA A 454 32.22 24.18 0.50
C ALA A 454 32.89 24.28 -0.88
N GLN A 455 32.70 25.38 -1.57
CA GLN A 455 33.47 25.68 -2.78
C GLN A 455 34.46 26.79 -2.46
N ILE A 456 35.72 26.50 -2.67
CA ILE A 456 36.85 27.38 -2.32
C ILE A 456 37.67 27.59 -3.58
N LYS A 457 37.84 28.85 -3.97
CA LYS A 457 38.84 29.25 -4.96
C LYS A 457 40.14 29.47 -4.25
N ARG A 458 41.24 28.96 -4.79
CA ARG A 458 42.59 29.17 -4.23
C ARG A 458 43.60 29.42 -5.32
N ASN A 459 44.69 30.10 -4.94
CA ASN A 459 45.88 30.18 -5.75
C ASN A 459 47.00 29.45 -5.00
N SER A 460 47.33 28.22 -5.42
CA SER A 460 48.36 27.40 -4.77
C SER A 460 49.79 27.71 -5.25
N SER A 461 49.95 28.74 -6.12
CA SER A 461 51.31 29.16 -6.51
C SER A 461 52.10 29.65 -5.30
N ALA A 462 53.34 29.18 -5.17
CA ALA A 462 54.24 29.67 -4.14
C ALA A 462 54.59 31.15 -4.40
N THR A 463 54.62 31.95 -3.35
CA THR A 463 55.24 33.28 -3.42
C THR A 463 56.70 33.07 -3.83
N VAL A 464 57.07 33.49 -5.05
CA VAL A 464 58.47 33.62 -5.40
C VAL A 464 59.02 34.74 -4.54
N ALA A 465 59.77 34.41 -3.51
CA ALA A 465 60.58 35.40 -2.80
C ALA A 465 61.50 35.99 -3.83
N THR A 466 61.19 37.17 -4.36
CA THR A 466 62.17 37.99 -5.08
C THR A 466 63.17 38.43 -4.09
N ASN A 467 64.29 37.67 -3.99
CA ASN A 467 65.56 38.22 -3.43
C ASN A 467 65.94 39.36 -4.36
N ALA A 468 65.71 40.57 -3.92
CA ALA A 468 66.30 41.72 -4.52
C ALA A 468 67.82 41.61 -4.28
N THR A 469 68.55 41.19 -5.32
CA THR A 469 69.98 41.25 -5.38
C THR A 469 70.36 42.72 -5.44
N GLU A 470 70.86 43.26 -4.35
CA GLU A 470 71.57 44.55 -4.34
C GLU A 470 72.69 44.54 -5.34
N ALA A 471 72.57 45.36 -6.36
CA ALA A 471 73.71 45.73 -7.21
C ALA A 471 74.42 46.84 -6.50
N THR A 472 75.62 46.50 -5.95
CA THR A 472 76.64 47.42 -5.45
C THR A 472 77.11 48.33 -6.60
N ALA A 473 76.96 49.63 -6.43
CA ALA A 473 77.73 50.61 -7.14
C ALA A 473 78.39 51.51 -6.10
N ALA A 474 79.72 51.41 -6.09
CA ALA A 474 80.64 52.20 -5.22
C ALA A 474 80.65 53.70 -5.63
N ALA A 475 80.65 54.54 -4.66
CA ALA A 475 81.39 55.85 -4.72
C ALA A 475 81.61 56.40 -3.32
N GLU A 476 82.86 56.64 -3.08
CA GLU A 476 83.63 57.20 -1.98
C GLU A 476 83.08 58.43 -1.26
N SER A 477 83.47 58.47 0.02
CA SER A 477 84.21 59.57 0.70
C SER A 477 83.46 60.41 1.73
N THR A 478 84.03 60.36 2.87
CA THR A 478 84.52 61.29 3.95
C THR A 478 83.60 61.48 5.16
N ALA A 479 84.10 60.97 6.19
CA ALA A 479 84.51 61.47 7.52
C ALA A 479 83.55 62.40 8.31
N ALA A 480 83.21 62.05 9.48
CA ALA A 480 83.72 62.50 10.80
C ALA A 480 82.78 62.09 11.93
N GLU A 481 83.33 61.38 12.84
CA GLU A 481 83.28 61.48 14.29
C GLU A 481 82.09 62.25 14.92
N THR A 482 81.40 61.71 15.90
CA THR A 482 81.83 61.54 17.32
C THR A 482 80.73 60.89 18.17
N ASN A 483 81.19 59.97 18.99
CA ASN A 483 80.83 59.64 20.39
C ASN A 483 79.38 59.89 20.90
N ALA A 484 78.80 59.02 21.58
CA ALA A 484 79.01 58.30 22.81
C ALA A 484 77.71 57.75 23.38
N ALA A 485 77.79 56.56 23.77
CA ALA A 485 77.49 55.99 25.06
C ALA A 485 76.07 55.96 25.62
N ASN A 486 75.86 54.79 26.01
CA ASN A 486 75.21 54.28 27.23
C ASN A 486 73.76 53.79 27.20
N GLU A 487 73.77 52.52 27.34
CA GLU A 487 73.25 51.73 28.48
C GLU A 487 71.74 51.85 28.77
N SER A 488 71.12 50.73 28.72
CA SER A 488 70.72 49.87 29.82
C SER A 488 69.19 49.69 30.04
N THR A 489 68.82 48.45 30.01
CA THR A 489 67.88 47.76 30.90
C THR A 489 66.35 48.03 30.86
N ALA A 490 65.73 46.92 30.61
CA ALA A 490 64.71 46.28 31.46
C ALA A 490 63.28 46.81 31.50
N ALA A 491 62.43 45.91 31.07
CA ALA A 491 61.28 45.34 31.79
C ALA A 491 60.05 46.19 32.11
N HIS A 492 58.97 45.51 31.88
CA HIS A 492 57.74 45.49 32.65
C HIS A 492 56.52 46.33 32.20
N GLU A 493 55.54 45.54 31.84
CA GLU A 493 54.14 45.49 32.34
C GLU A 493 53.18 46.66 32.16
N THR A 494 52.06 46.21 31.64
CA THR A 494 50.67 46.42 32.06
C THR A 494 49.96 47.74 31.84
N THR A 495 48.76 47.50 31.32
CA THR A 495 47.47 48.08 31.66
C THR A 495 47.00 49.38 31.04
N THR A 496 45.83 49.16 30.42
CA THR A 496 44.56 49.89 30.54
C THR A 496 44.40 51.30 29.97
N ALA A 497 43.27 51.34 29.35
CA ALA A 497 42.28 52.45 29.31
C ALA A 497 42.12 53.22 28.00
N ALA A 498 40.91 53.07 27.52
CA ALA A 498 40.25 53.97 26.58
C ALA A 498 40.19 55.43 27.12
N PRO A 499 39.92 56.44 26.27
CA PRO A 499 38.54 56.87 26.19
C PRO A 499 38.04 57.45 24.83
N SER A 500 36.71 57.32 24.70
CA SER A 500 35.66 58.23 24.21
C SER A 500 35.64 58.81 22.78
N SER A 501 34.52 58.55 22.19
CA SER A 501 33.82 59.16 21.03
C SER A 501 33.78 60.66 20.94
N PRO A 502 33.30 61.26 19.76
CA PRO A 502 31.88 61.23 19.52
C PRO A 502 31.40 61.23 18.03
N GLY A 503 30.17 60.73 17.84
CA GLY A 503 29.13 61.38 17.03
C GLY A 503 28.98 60.99 15.56
N GLY A 504 27.88 60.28 15.25
CA GLY A 504 27.38 60.13 13.89
C GLY A 504 26.23 59.07 13.83
N GLU A 505 25.02 59.52 14.09
CA GLU A 505 23.79 58.71 13.93
C GLU A 505 23.61 58.30 12.47
N THR A 506 23.42 56.98 12.24
CA THR A 506 22.59 56.47 11.14
C THR A 506 21.94 55.19 11.59
N LYS A 507 20.62 55.19 11.50
CA LYS A 507 19.68 54.16 11.90
C LYS A 507 20.00 52.80 11.26
N ALA A 508 20.12 51.79 12.10
CA ALA A 508 20.01 50.36 11.72
C ALA A 508 18.56 49.98 11.50
N PRO A 509 18.21 49.15 10.49
CA PRO A 509 16.89 48.54 10.45
C PRO A 509 16.86 47.29 11.36
N THR A 510 15.84 47.26 12.15
CA THR A 510 15.43 46.24 13.07
C THR A 510 15.34 44.88 12.39
N THR A 511 16.07 43.90 12.86
CA THR A 511 15.86 42.48 12.55
C THR A 511 14.60 42.03 13.24
N THR A 512 13.56 41.81 12.44
CA THR A 512 12.35 41.12 12.83
C THR A 512 12.62 39.62 12.87
N ALA A 513 12.14 38.99 13.91
CA ALA A 513 12.24 37.60 14.27
C ALA A 513 11.78 36.64 13.17
N ALA A 514 12.32 35.44 13.23
CA ALA A 514 12.00 34.29 12.43
C ALA A 514 10.49 34.06 12.30
N GLU A 515 9.97 34.12 11.09
CA GLU A 515 8.68 33.55 10.74
C GLU A 515 8.80 32.03 10.77
N SER A 516 8.06 31.43 11.68
CA SER A 516 7.76 30.00 11.70
C SER A 516 7.11 29.62 10.37
N ASN A 517 7.72 28.69 9.67
CA ASN A 517 7.25 28.14 8.41
C ASN A 517 6.05 27.23 8.72
N GLU A 518 4.85 27.80 8.81
CA GLU A 518 3.61 27.02 8.75
C GLU A 518 3.51 26.39 7.36
N GLY A 519 3.49 25.06 7.30
CA GLY A 519 3.23 24.29 6.10
C GLY A 519 1.91 24.70 5.47
N PRO A 520 1.70 24.49 4.16
CA PRO A 520 0.53 24.96 3.46
C PRO A 520 -0.75 24.43 4.12
N GLN A 521 -1.57 25.34 4.62
CA GLN A 521 -2.90 25.05 5.15
C GLN A 521 -3.79 24.46 4.06
N GLU A 522 -4.53 23.42 4.44
CA GLU A 522 -5.59 22.82 3.66
C GLU A 522 -6.72 23.86 3.45
N THR A 523 -6.93 24.29 2.23
CA THR A 523 -8.14 25.03 1.88
C THR A 523 -9.18 24.03 1.43
N THR A 524 -10.12 23.71 2.30
CA THR A 524 -11.41 23.12 1.91
C THR A 524 -12.14 24.12 1.03
N PRO A 525 -12.62 23.74 -0.16
CA PRO A 525 -13.51 24.62 -0.90
C PRO A 525 -14.84 24.74 -0.15
N GLU A 526 -15.24 25.96 0.15
CA GLU A 526 -16.58 26.32 0.60
C GLU A 526 -17.61 25.83 -0.42
N PRO A 527 -18.78 25.29 0.00
CA PRO A 527 -19.81 24.88 -0.95
C PRO A 527 -20.33 26.12 -1.68
N GLU A 528 -20.31 26.10 -3.02
CA GLU A 528 -20.95 27.10 -3.87
C GLU A 528 -22.43 27.22 -3.48
N GLU A 529 -22.82 28.39 -3.03
CA GLU A 529 -24.23 28.79 -2.90
C GLU A 529 -24.88 28.75 -4.30
N THR A 530 -25.85 27.85 -4.45
CA THR A 530 -26.71 27.83 -5.63
C THR A 530 -27.64 29.04 -5.60
N ASN A 531 -27.40 29.98 -6.48
CA ASN A 531 -28.37 31.04 -6.79
C ASN A 531 -29.63 30.42 -7.40
N PRO A 532 -30.82 30.82 -6.97
CA PRO A 532 -32.09 30.33 -7.54
C PRO A 532 -32.26 30.85 -8.96
N VAL A 533 -32.49 29.94 -9.90
CA VAL A 533 -32.89 30.27 -11.28
C VAL A 533 -34.29 30.89 -11.24
N VAL A 534 -34.37 32.16 -11.64
CA VAL A 534 -35.65 32.84 -11.89
C VAL A 534 -36.25 32.24 -13.17
N GLU A 535 -37.38 31.59 -13.07
CA GLU A 535 -38.23 31.23 -14.19
C GLU A 535 -38.75 32.48 -14.89
N ALA A 536 -38.39 32.64 -16.15
CA ALA A 536 -39.03 33.61 -17.03
C ALA A 536 -40.08 32.91 -17.90
N ASN A 537 -41.35 33.10 -17.54
CA ASN A 537 -42.51 32.79 -18.38
C ASN A 537 -42.48 33.65 -19.63
N GLY A 538 -42.56 33.04 -20.80
CA GLY A 538 -42.81 33.73 -22.07
C GLY A 538 -43.87 32.97 -22.89
N PRO A 539 -44.79 33.65 -23.59
CA PRO A 539 -46.04 33.11 -24.01
C PRO A 539 -46.02 32.44 -25.40
N GLY A 540 -47.05 31.59 -25.58
CA GLY A 540 -47.32 30.66 -26.61
C GLY A 540 -47.54 31.16 -28.05
N SER A 541 -47.96 30.20 -28.82
CA SER A 541 -48.63 30.15 -30.14
C SER A 541 -47.71 29.87 -31.36
N ASN A 542 -47.82 28.76 -31.96
CA ASN A 542 -48.63 28.12 -32.99
C ASN A 542 -48.03 26.77 -33.36
#